data_4bb8b74d05deda3dd322eb502c4aa105
#
_entry.id   4bb8b74d05deda3dd322eb502c4aa105
#
_cell.length_a   1.000
_cell.length_b   1.000
_cell.length_c   1.000
_cell.angle_alpha   90.00
_cell.angle_beta   90.00
_cell.angle_gamma   90.00
#
_symmetry.space_group_name_H-M   'P 1'
#
loop_
_entity.id
_entity.type
_entity.pdbx_description
1 polymer ?
#
loop_
_entity_poly.entity_id
_entity_poly.type
_entity_poly.pdbx_seq_one_letter_code
_entity_poly.pdbx_strand_id
1 'polypeptide(L)'
;MERRKFIRNAAASSSLLTLGGLSLNSCSTQTKKHITILHTNDVHSHIDAFPNDHADFPGLGGLARRAGLVDSIRKENPHTLLFDAGDIFQGTPYFNFYGGELEFKLMSMLNYDATTIGNHDFDNGVDGLLAQMPYAKFNFLSANYDFTNTDLNGFTQPYKIYERNGLKIGVYGLGIQLDGLVTKKLYKETLYLDPFEMATDMETKLKEVEKCDLVICLSHLGYEYDFPEKPDDLKLAKKTKYTDLIIGGHTHTFLEKPTVVTNATGREVLVNQVGCFGVNLGRIDFYFD
;
A
#
# COMPACT_ATOMS: atom_id res chain seq x y z
N MET A 1 8.75 -6.56 -27.64
CA MET A 1 10.17 -6.16 -27.58
C MET A 1 10.25 -4.68 -27.97
N GLU A 2 10.19 -3.74 -27.00
CA GLU A 2 10.53 -2.35 -27.29
C GLU A 2 11.25 -1.73 -26.08
N ARG A 3 12.37 -1.09 -26.41
CA ARG A 3 13.40 -0.63 -25.48
C ARG A 3 13.04 0.75 -24.92
N ARG A 4 13.03 0.90 -23.60
CA ARG A 4 13.04 2.22 -22.93
C ARG A 4 14.40 2.90 -23.18
N LYS A 5 14.40 4.02 -23.93
CA LYS A 5 15.58 4.87 -24.10
C LYS A 5 15.49 6.06 -23.14
N PHE A 6 16.53 6.20 -22.32
CA PHE A 6 16.83 7.43 -21.58
C PHE A 6 17.28 8.52 -22.57
N ILE A 7 16.65 9.69 -22.56
CA ILE A 7 17.06 10.84 -23.37
C ILE A 7 17.54 11.96 -22.45
N ARG A 8 18.82 12.32 -22.61
CA ARG A 8 19.40 13.56 -22.10
C ARG A 8 19.10 14.69 -23.10
N ASN A 9 18.53 15.81 -22.62
CA ASN A 9 18.33 17.01 -23.42
C ASN A 9 19.60 17.85 -23.49
N ALA A 10 20.04 18.18 -24.73
CA ALA A 10 20.91 19.30 -25.00
C ALA A 10 20.19 20.25 -25.96
N ALA A 11 20.05 21.51 -25.55
CA ALA A 11 19.48 22.57 -26.38
C ALA A 11 20.50 23.12 -27.38
N ALA A 12 20.07 23.37 -28.60
CA ALA A 12 20.75 24.29 -29.51
C ALA A 12 19.72 24.99 -30.40
N SER A 13 19.70 26.31 -30.29
CA SER A 13 18.87 27.22 -31.09
C SER A 13 19.47 27.42 -32.49
N SER A 14 18.64 27.46 -33.52
CA SER A 14 18.98 28.14 -34.79
C SER A 14 17.69 28.50 -35.54
N SER A 15 17.55 29.78 -35.81
CA SER A 15 16.46 30.41 -36.54
C SER A 15 16.67 30.20 -38.07
N LEU A 16 15.57 29.83 -38.76
CA LEU A 16 15.42 30.15 -40.20
C LEU A 16 13.92 30.33 -40.52
N LEU A 17 13.57 31.52 -40.97
CA LEU A 17 12.27 31.83 -41.57
C LEU A 17 12.19 31.27 -42.97
N THR A 18 11.15 30.48 -43.27
CA THR A 18 10.61 30.36 -44.64
C THR A 18 9.08 30.25 -44.55
N LEU A 19 8.40 31.16 -45.26
CA LEU A 19 6.95 31.12 -45.47
C LEU A 19 6.55 29.93 -46.31
N GLY A 20 5.52 29.21 -45.92
CA GLY A 20 4.87 28.24 -46.79
C GLY A 20 4.04 27.21 -46.01
N GLY A 21 2.70 27.35 -46.07
CA GLY A 21 1.78 26.24 -45.81
C GLY A 21 1.45 25.97 -44.32
N LEU A 22 0.33 26.54 -43.83
CA LEU A 22 -0.29 26.17 -42.59
C LEU A 22 -0.89 24.75 -42.66
N SER A 23 -0.08 23.74 -42.41
CA SER A 23 -0.56 22.47 -41.88
C SER A 23 -0.43 22.54 -40.35
N LEU A 24 -1.53 22.79 -39.67
CA LEU A 24 -1.66 22.64 -38.24
C LEU A 24 -1.51 21.14 -37.92
N ASN A 25 -0.27 20.65 -37.89
CA ASN A 25 0.02 19.44 -37.14
C ASN A 25 -0.17 19.79 -35.67
N SER A 26 -1.37 19.55 -35.18
CA SER A 26 -1.64 19.46 -33.75
C SER A 26 -0.75 18.31 -33.21
N CYS A 27 0.47 18.65 -32.80
CA CYS A 27 1.27 17.78 -31.97
C CYS A 27 0.52 17.73 -30.62
N SER A 28 -0.42 16.79 -30.48
CA SER A 28 -0.98 16.48 -29.18
C SER A 28 0.20 15.96 -28.35
N THR A 29 0.77 16.80 -27.52
CA THR A 29 1.60 16.36 -26.42
C THR A 29 0.71 15.49 -25.54
N GLN A 30 0.77 14.18 -25.77
CA GLN A 30 0.09 13.21 -24.93
C GLN A 30 0.68 13.41 -23.55
N THR A 31 -0.06 14.07 -22.67
CA THR A 31 0.36 14.29 -21.29
C THR A 31 0.43 12.92 -20.63
N LYS A 32 1.64 12.53 -20.20
CA LYS A 32 1.83 11.27 -19.49
C LYS A 32 0.88 11.22 -18.30
N LYS A 33 0.13 10.13 -18.20
CA LYS A 33 -0.72 9.90 -17.03
C LYS A 33 0.18 9.64 -15.83
N HIS A 34 -0.13 10.27 -14.70
CA HIS A 34 0.67 10.19 -13.48
C HIS A 34 -0.21 9.80 -12.31
N ILE A 35 0.19 8.78 -11.56
CA ILE A 35 -0.44 8.30 -10.33
C ILE A 35 0.60 8.33 -9.22
N THR A 36 0.26 8.92 -8.09
CA THR A 36 1.07 8.87 -6.86
C THR A 36 0.45 7.88 -5.88
N ILE A 37 1.25 6.96 -5.40
CA ILE A 37 0.90 6.04 -4.31
C ILE A 37 1.64 6.49 -3.06
N LEU A 38 0.88 6.85 -2.03
CA LEU A 38 1.36 7.09 -0.68
C LEU A 38 1.06 5.88 0.18
N HIS A 39 1.94 5.58 1.14
CA HIS A 39 1.67 4.48 2.06
C HIS A 39 2.32 4.62 3.43
N THR A 40 1.70 3.94 4.37
CA THR A 40 2.21 3.66 5.72
C THR A 40 2.10 2.17 6.01
N ASN A 41 2.76 1.72 7.05
CA ASN A 41 2.66 0.39 7.63
C ASN A 41 3.06 0.46 9.11
N ASP A 42 2.57 -0.47 9.92
CA ASP A 42 2.98 -0.66 11.31
C ASP A 42 2.97 0.65 12.11
N VAL A 43 1.86 1.41 12.00
CA VAL A 43 1.75 2.72 12.67
C VAL A 43 1.61 2.55 14.19
N HIS A 44 1.06 1.44 14.64
CA HIS A 44 1.00 1.03 16.05
C HIS A 44 0.49 2.15 16.97
N SER A 45 -0.64 2.77 16.59
CA SER A 45 -1.29 3.80 17.41
C SER A 45 -0.41 5.04 17.69
N HIS A 46 0.73 5.23 16.99
CA HIS A 46 1.59 6.40 17.18
C HIS A 46 1.00 7.65 16.52
N ILE A 47 0.22 8.38 17.30
CA ILE A 47 -0.49 9.60 16.88
C ILE A 47 0.40 10.83 17.07
N ASP A 48 1.07 10.94 18.22
CA ASP A 48 1.98 12.03 18.51
C ASP A 48 3.35 11.82 17.86
N ALA A 49 4.06 12.93 17.64
CA ALA A 49 5.47 12.85 17.28
C ALA A 49 6.29 12.36 18.48
N PHE A 50 7.35 11.63 18.21
CA PHE A 50 8.30 11.25 19.26
C PHE A 50 8.92 12.48 19.93
N PRO A 51 9.23 12.44 21.24
CA PRO A 51 9.96 13.49 21.92
C PRO A 51 11.31 13.79 21.25
N ASN A 52 11.78 15.03 21.36
CA ASN A 52 13.05 15.44 20.75
C ASN A 52 14.29 14.73 21.36
N ASP A 53 14.17 14.14 22.52
CA ASP A 53 15.17 13.37 23.23
C ASP A 53 15.00 11.86 23.09
N HIS A 54 14.09 11.39 22.24
CA HIS A 54 13.91 9.95 21.97
C HIS A 54 15.18 9.37 21.33
N ALA A 55 15.60 8.19 21.77
CA ALA A 55 16.87 7.60 21.36
C ALA A 55 16.96 7.29 19.86
N ASP A 56 15.89 6.72 19.28
CA ASP A 56 15.90 6.23 17.89
C ASP A 56 15.21 7.20 16.92
N PHE A 57 14.16 7.89 17.36
CA PHE A 57 13.31 8.70 16.49
C PHE A 57 13.10 10.13 17.04
N PRO A 58 14.15 10.90 17.35
CA PRO A 58 14.04 12.20 17.98
C PRO A 58 13.21 13.18 17.14
N GLY A 59 12.05 13.58 17.65
CA GLY A 59 11.13 14.52 17.03
C GLY A 59 10.48 14.03 15.73
N LEU A 60 10.60 12.74 15.37
CA LEU A 60 10.04 12.18 14.15
C LEU A 60 8.59 11.71 14.34
N GLY A 61 7.94 11.36 13.23
CA GLY A 61 6.56 10.86 13.21
C GLY A 61 5.53 11.96 13.48
N GLY A 62 4.39 11.54 14.00
CA GLY A 62 3.24 12.39 14.31
C GLY A 62 2.25 12.52 13.16
N LEU A 63 0.98 12.20 13.47
CA LEU A 63 -0.11 12.22 12.50
C LEU A 63 -0.33 13.62 11.90
N ALA A 64 -0.22 14.68 12.69
CA ALA A 64 -0.41 16.05 12.20
C ALA A 64 0.60 16.44 11.10
N ARG A 65 1.86 16.02 11.26
CA ARG A 65 2.90 16.22 10.23
C ARG A 65 2.60 15.39 8.98
N ARG A 66 2.21 14.12 9.16
CA ARG A 66 1.80 13.24 8.06
C ARG A 66 0.62 13.84 7.30
N ALA A 67 -0.38 14.38 7.98
CA ALA A 67 -1.52 15.04 7.36
C ALA A 67 -1.09 16.22 6.47
N GLY A 68 -0.18 17.06 6.95
CA GLY A 68 0.39 18.16 6.17
C GLY A 68 1.13 17.69 4.91
N LEU A 69 1.92 16.61 5.00
CA LEU A 69 2.62 16.01 3.85
C LEU A 69 1.63 15.43 2.83
N VAL A 70 0.64 14.65 3.27
CA VAL A 70 -0.39 14.06 2.39
C VAL A 70 -1.16 15.16 1.66
N ASP A 71 -1.56 16.23 2.37
CA ASP A 71 -2.27 17.37 1.76
C ASP A 71 -1.41 18.09 0.72
N SER A 72 -0.12 18.32 1.02
CA SER A 72 0.83 18.94 0.08
C SER A 72 0.98 18.09 -1.19
N ILE A 73 1.18 16.79 -1.05
CA ILE A 73 1.37 15.88 -2.19
C ILE A 73 0.09 15.78 -3.04
N ARG A 74 -1.10 15.74 -2.40
CA ARG A 74 -2.37 15.75 -3.13
C ARG A 74 -2.62 17.04 -3.90
N LYS A 75 -2.09 18.18 -3.43
CA LYS A 75 -2.11 19.45 -4.18
C LYS A 75 -1.19 19.41 -5.40
N GLU A 76 -0.04 18.73 -5.30
CA GLU A 76 0.87 18.51 -6.42
C GLU A 76 0.26 17.55 -7.45
N ASN A 77 -0.33 16.45 -6.99
CA ASN A 77 -0.99 15.46 -7.83
C ASN A 77 -2.34 15.02 -7.24
N PRO A 78 -3.49 15.48 -7.80
CA PRO A 78 -4.82 15.06 -7.35
C PRO A 78 -5.12 13.58 -7.58
N HIS A 79 -4.32 12.89 -8.40
CA HIS A 79 -4.43 11.46 -8.67
C HIS A 79 -3.60 10.62 -7.69
N THR A 80 -3.64 10.99 -6.41
CA THR A 80 -2.95 10.32 -5.31
C THR A 80 -3.89 9.34 -4.61
N LEU A 81 -3.39 8.13 -4.33
CA LEU A 81 -4.00 7.13 -3.44
C LEU A 81 -3.12 6.97 -2.19
N LEU A 82 -3.75 6.73 -1.04
CA LEU A 82 -3.08 6.55 0.25
C LEU A 82 -3.49 5.21 0.86
N PHE A 83 -2.53 4.33 1.10
CA PHE A 83 -2.74 2.98 1.61
C PHE A 83 -2.01 2.75 2.94
N ASP A 84 -2.45 1.71 3.65
CA ASP A 84 -1.76 1.20 4.83
C ASP A 84 -1.57 -0.32 4.71
N ALA A 85 -0.48 -0.85 5.23
CA ALA A 85 -0.16 -2.28 5.16
C ALA A 85 -0.37 -3.02 6.49
N GLY A 86 -1.30 -2.54 7.34
CA GLY A 86 -1.70 -3.21 8.58
C GLY A 86 -0.85 -2.85 9.80
N ASP A 87 -1.20 -3.46 10.93
CA ASP A 87 -0.68 -3.14 12.27
C ASP A 87 -0.90 -1.66 12.62
N ILE A 88 -2.15 -1.23 12.49
CA ILE A 88 -2.62 0.09 12.87
C ILE A 88 -2.71 0.20 14.38
N PHE A 89 -3.15 -0.88 15.02
CA PHE A 89 -3.44 -0.96 16.45
C PHE A 89 -2.21 -1.28 17.28
N GLN A 90 -2.37 -1.11 18.61
CA GLN A 90 -1.39 -1.45 19.63
C GLN A 90 -0.14 -0.55 19.59
N GLY A 91 0.51 -0.36 20.74
CA GLY A 91 1.82 0.33 20.86
C GLY A 91 1.79 1.58 21.71
N THR A 92 0.65 2.28 21.85
CA THR A 92 0.53 3.48 22.68
C THR A 92 -0.69 3.42 23.62
N PRO A 93 -0.74 4.28 24.66
CA PRO A 93 -1.92 4.40 25.52
C PRO A 93 -3.22 4.75 24.78
N TYR A 94 -3.15 5.38 23.59
CA TYR A 94 -4.35 5.69 22.81
C TYR A 94 -5.14 4.44 22.47
N PHE A 95 -4.49 3.39 21.99
CA PHE A 95 -5.16 2.10 21.73
C PHE A 95 -5.79 1.51 22.99
N ASN A 96 -5.11 1.59 24.14
CA ASN A 96 -5.65 1.07 25.40
C ASN A 96 -6.92 1.80 25.87
N PHE A 97 -7.04 3.10 25.57
CA PHE A 97 -8.19 3.92 25.95
C PHE A 97 -9.32 3.89 24.92
N TYR A 98 -9.00 3.85 23.64
CA TYR A 98 -9.99 4.03 22.57
C TYR A 98 -10.21 2.76 21.74
N GLY A 99 -9.41 1.70 21.93
CA GLY A 99 -9.59 0.39 21.31
C GLY A 99 -9.48 0.37 19.79
N GLY A 100 -8.90 1.42 19.16
CA GLY A 100 -8.76 1.56 17.71
C GLY A 100 -9.73 2.58 17.09
N GLU A 101 -10.72 3.07 17.82
CA GLU A 101 -11.67 4.09 17.33
C GLU A 101 -10.96 5.37 16.87
N LEU A 102 -9.99 5.84 17.67
CA LEU A 102 -9.26 7.06 17.38
C LEU A 102 -8.43 6.92 16.12
N GLU A 103 -7.71 5.82 15.97
CA GLU A 103 -6.88 5.49 14.83
C GLU A 103 -7.69 5.49 13.54
N PHE A 104 -8.81 4.78 13.49
CA PHE A 104 -9.67 4.73 12.30
C PHE A 104 -10.33 6.07 11.96
N LYS A 105 -10.74 6.86 12.97
CA LYS A 105 -11.23 8.22 12.74
C LYS A 105 -10.16 9.11 12.12
N LEU A 106 -8.94 9.06 12.62
CA LEU A 106 -7.83 9.86 12.15
C LEU A 106 -7.38 9.45 10.74
N MET A 107 -7.28 8.14 10.45
CA MET A 107 -7.04 7.64 9.09
C MET A 107 -8.14 8.07 8.13
N SER A 108 -9.40 8.05 8.57
CA SER A 108 -10.54 8.53 7.77
C SER A 108 -10.45 10.03 7.47
N MET A 109 -9.97 10.84 8.42
CA MET A 109 -9.74 12.28 8.20
C MET A 109 -8.62 12.54 7.19
N LEU A 110 -7.59 11.67 7.13
CA LEU A 110 -6.52 11.74 6.14
C LEU A 110 -6.94 11.16 4.78
N ASN A 111 -8.18 10.65 4.67
CA ASN A 111 -8.71 9.99 3.49
C ASN A 111 -7.81 8.84 3.00
N TYR A 112 -7.49 7.90 3.88
CA TYR A 112 -6.94 6.62 3.44
C TYR A 112 -7.93 5.94 2.49
N ASP A 113 -7.42 5.30 1.44
CA ASP A 113 -8.24 4.59 0.44
C ASP A 113 -8.48 3.14 0.86
N ALA A 114 -7.44 2.46 1.36
CA ALA A 114 -7.54 1.11 1.92
C ALA A 114 -6.41 0.78 2.90
N THR A 115 -6.65 -0.29 3.67
CA THR A 115 -5.65 -1.00 4.48
C THR A 115 -5.77 -2.51 4.27
N THR A 116 -4.70 -3.27 4.54
CA THR A 116 -4.80 -4.69 4.89
C THR A 116 -4.90 -4.86 6.40
N ILE A 117 -4.95 -6.10 6.89
CA ILE A 117 -5.08 -6.40 8.32
C ILE A 117 -3.79 -7.08 8.77
N GLY A 118 -3.13 -6.49 9.76
CA GLY A 118 -1.96 -7.05 10.43
C GLY A 118 -2.33 -7.91 11.64
N ASN A 119 -1.33 -8.50 12.29
CA ASN A 119 -1.57 -9.35 13.45
C ASN A 119 -1.99 -8.55 14.70
N HIS A 120 -1.45 -7.34 14.90
CA HIS A 120 -1.85 -6.48 16.02
C HIS A 120 -3.22 -5.84 15.85
N ASP A 121 -3.79 -5.82 14.65
CA ASP A 121 -5.17 -5.40 14.44
C ASP A 121 -6.18 -6.39 15.11
N PHE A 122 -5.71 -7.60 15.51
CA PHE A 122 -6.48 -8.57 16.30
C PHE A 122 -6.24 -8.48 17.82
N ASP A 123 -5.51 -7.51 18.33
CA ASP A 123 -5.18 -7.45 19.77
C ASP A 123 -6.41 -7.29 20.68
N ASN A 124 -7.49 -6.66 20.18
CA ASN A 124 -8.81 -6.65 20.83
C ASN A 124 -9.77 -7.73 20.26
N GLY A 125 -9.23 -8.67 19.50
CA GLY A 125 -9.97 -9.75 18.84
C GLY A 125 -10.80 -9.30 17.64
N VAL A 126 -11.39 -10.29 16.96
CA VAL A 126 -12.35 -10.07 15.87
C VAL A 126 -13.46 -9.11 16.28
N ASP A 127 -13.98 -9.25 17.50
CA ASP A 127 -15.08 -8.39 18.00
C ASP A 127 -14.62 -6.93 18.18
N GLY A 128 -13.40 -6.74 18.71
CA GLY A 128 -12.83 -5.42 18.89
C GLY A 128 -12.56 -4.73 17.56
N LEU A 129 -11.98 -5.44 16.60
CA LEU A 129 -11.77 -4.91 15.25
C LEU A 129 -13.11 -4.52 14.58
N LEU A 130 -14.10 -5.44 14.61
CA LEU A 130 -15.42 -5.20 14.05
C LEU A 130 -16.10 -3.97 14.68
N ALA A 131 -16.00 -3.80 15.99
CA ALA A 131 -16.58 -2.66 16.69
C ALA A 131 -16.03 -1.30 16.22
N GLN A 132 -14.81 -1.26 15.70
CA GLN A 132 -14.17 -0.03 15.22
C GLN A 132 -14.42 0.24 13.74
N MET A 133 -14.70 -0.76 12.91
CA MET A 133 -14.93 -0.61 11.46
C MET A 133 -15.96 0.47 11.09
N PRO A 134 -17.05 0.74 11.85
CA PRO A 134 -17.97 1.84 11.54
C PRO A 134 -17.33 3.23 11.54
N TYR A 135 -16.19 3.42 12.17
CA TYR A 135 -15.44 4.69 12.17
C TYR A 135 -14.49 4.83 10.97
N ALA A 136 -14.24 3.75 10.23
CA ALA A 136 -13.41 3.74 9.05
C ALA A 136 -14.22 4.15 7.81
N LYS A 137 -13.69 5.11 7.03
CA LYS A 137 -14.21 5.51 5.71
C LYS A 137 -13.35 4.96 4.56
N PHE A 138 -12.52 3.99 4.84
CA PHE A 138 -11.62 3.31 3.91
C PHE A 138 -11.94 1.80 3.86
N ASN A 139 -11.37 1.10 2.87
CA ASN A 139 -11.67 -0.31 2.67
C ASN A 139 -10.67 -1.19 3.44
N PHE A 140 -11.16 -2.29 4.03
CA PHE A 140 -10.32 -3.37 4.56
C PHE A 140 -10.16 -4.45 3.49
N LEU A 141 -8.93 -4.66 3.03
CA LEU A 141 -8.61 -5.64 1.99
C LEU A 141 -7.93 -6.86 2.62
N SER A 142 -8.50 -8.04 2.42
CA SER A 142 -7.94 -9.30 2.88
C SER A 142 -8.38 -10.43 1.97
N ALA A 143 -7.43 -11.00 1.24
CA ALA A 143 -7.70 -12.11 0.34
C ALA A 143 -7.40 -13.48 0.97
N ASN A 144 -6.51 -13.53 1.97
CA ASN A 144 -6.06 -14.79 2.56
C ASN A 144 -6.51 -15.04 4.00
N TYR A 145 -7.37 -14.18 4.56
CA TYR A 145 -8.14 -14.52 5.75
C TYR A 145 -9.58 -14.84 5.35
N ASP A 146 -10.01 -16.07 5.60
CA ASP A 146 -11.41 -16.46 5.46
C ASP A 146 -12.14 -16.19 6.78
N PHE A 147 -13.01 -15.20 6.76
CA PHE A 147 -13.84 -14.79 7.89
C PHE A 147 -15.26 -15.40 7.89
N THR A 148 -15.55 -16.34 7.00
CA THR A 148 -16.91 -16.88 6.79
C THR A 148 -17.58 -17.34 8.08
N ASN A 149 -16.81 -17.88 9.03
CA ASN A 149 -17.29 -18.38 10.31
C ASN A 149 -17.05 -17.41 11.47
N THR A 150 -16.85 -16.12 11.20
CA THR A 150 -16.67 -15.05 12.20
C THR A 150 -17.62 -13.89 11.94
N ASP A 151 -17.74 -13.00 12.93
CA ASP A 151 -18.56 -11.80 12.80
C ASP A 151 -17.98 -10.77 11.82
N LEU A 152 -16.73 -10.93 11.36
CA LEU A 152 -16.11 -10.12 10.30
C LEU A 152 -16.56 -10.51 8.87
N ASN A 153 -17.37 -11.56 8.74
CA ASN A 153 -17.88 -11.98 7.43
C ASN A 153 -18.64 -10.85 6.73
N GLY A 154 -18.17 -10.47 5.52
CA GLY A 154 -18.77 -9.40 4.73
C GLY A 154 -18.27 -7.98 5.06
N PHE A 155 -17.39 -7.81 6.05
CA PHE A 155 -16.80 -6.51 6.41
C PHE A 155 -15.44 -6.26 5.73
N THR A 156 -14.85 -7.28 5.14
CA THR A 156 -13.62 -7.18 4.33
C THR A 156 -13.90 -7.54 2.88
N GLN A 157 -13.01 -7.09 1.99
CA GLN A 157 -13.04 -7.42 0.57
C GLN A 157 -11.68 -8.03 0.18
N PRO A 158 -11.62 -9.00 -0.74
CA PRO A 158 -10.33 -9.54 -1.17
C PRO A 158 -9.52 -8.52 -1.97
N TYR A 159 -10.18 -7.65 -2.74
CA TYR A 159 -9.58 -6.59 -3.53
C TYR A 159 -10.53 -5.42 -3.74
N LYS A 160 -9.97 -4.29 -4.21
CA LYS A 160 -10.71 -3.09 -4.65
C LYS A 160 -10.09 -2.51 -5.91
N ILE A 161 -10.92 -1.94 -6.78
CA ILE A 161 -10.47 -1.21 -7.97
C ILE A 161 -10.71 0.28 -7.74
N TYR A 162 -9.68 1.08 -8.00
CA TYR A 162 -9.71 2.53 -7.98
C TYR A 162 -9.51 3.07 -9.40
N GLU A 163 -10.26 4.10 -9.76
CA GLU A 163 -10.07 4.81 -11.01
C GLU A 163 -9.44 6.16 -10.74
N ARG A 164 -8.26 6.42 -11.30
CA ARG A 164 -7.54 7.70 -11.18
C ARG A 164 -6.90 8.03 -12.54
N ASN A 165 -7.07 9.26 -12.98
CA ASN A 165 -6.48 9.75 -14.24
C ASN A 165 -6.83 8.86 -15.47
N GLY A 166 -8.02 8.24 -15.48
CA GLY A 166 -8.42 7.29 -16.53
C GLY A 166 -7.62 5.99 -16.54
N LEU A 167 -7.02 5.61 -15.40
CA LEU A 167 -6.35 4.33 -15.17
C LEU A 167 -7.10 3.55 -14.10
N LYS A 168 -7.13 2.22 -14.25
CA LYS A 168 -7.65 1.27 -13.26
C LYS A 168 -6.51 0.73 -12.40
N ILE A 169 -6.59 0.97 -11.12
CA ILE A 169 -5.64 0.49 -10.12
C ILE A 169 -6.32 -0.60 -9.29
N GLY A 170 -5.92 -1.84 -9.47
CA GLY A 170 -6.37 -2.98 -8.68
C GLY A 170 -5.51 -3.15 -7.44
N VAL A 171 -6.14 -3.24 -6.26
CA VAL A 171 -5.44 -3.37 -4.99
C VAL A 171 -6.01 -4.57 -4.24
N TYR A 172 -5.17 -5.49 -3.77
CA TYR A 172 -5.57 -6.64 -2.94
C TYR A 172 -4.76 -6.68 -1.64
N GLY A 173 -5.28 -7.36 -0.62
CA GLY A 173 -4.65 -7.41 0.70
C GLY A 173 -4.24 -8.83 1.09
N LEU A 174 -3.10 -8.96 1.78
CA LEU A 174 -2.61 -10.21 2.36
C LEU A 174 -2.19 -9.98 3.82
N GLY A 175 -2.61 -10.88 4.72
CA GLY A 175 -2.18 -10.89 6.11
C GLY A 175 -1.22 -12.04 6.41
N ILE A 176 -0.51 -11.95 7.54
CA ILE A 176 0.41 -12.97 8.04
C ILE A 176 -0.36 -14.10 8.73
N GLN A 177 0.25 -15.29 8.82
CA GLN A 177 -0.30 -16.39 9.63
C GLN A 177 -0.43 -15.98 11.10
N LEU A 178 -1.64 -16.06 11.64
CA LEU A 178 -1.95 -15.62 13.00
C LEU A 178 -1.54 -16.62 14.07
N ASP A 179 -1.50 -17.92 13.72
CA ASP A 179 -1.07 -18.96 14.66
C ASP A 179 0.39 -18.74 15.08
N GLY A 180 0.62 -18.75 16.40
CA GLY A 180 1.92 -18.43 16.99
C GLY A 180 2.18 -16.93 17.22
N LEU A 181 1.41 -16.02 16.62
CA LEU A 181 1.49 -14.57 16.83
C LEU A 181 0.32 -14.02 17.65
N VAL A 182 -0.87 -14.48 17.35
CA VAL A 182 -2.13 -14.05 17.98
C VAL A 182 -2.77 -15.25 18.69
N THR A 183 -3.30 -15.02 19.90
CA THR A 183 -4.02 -16.07 20.63
C THR A 183 -5.25 -16.51 19.86
N LYS A 184 -5.50 -17.82 19.68
CA LYS A 184 -6.65 -18.39 18.96
C LYS A 184 -7.99 -17.78 19.35
N LYS A 185 -8.18 -17.51 20.63
CA LYS A 185 -9.37 -16.86 21.17
C LYS A 185 -9.68 -15.50 20.53
N LEU A 186 -8.65 -14.75 20.06
CA LEU A 186 -8.79 -13.42 19.49
C LEU A 186 -9.16 -13.47 18.00
N TYR A 187 -8.56 -14.37 17.23
CA TYR A 187 -8.91 -14.52 15.80
C TYR A 187 -10.00 -15.57 15.52
N LYS A 188 -10.49 -16.25 16.60
CA LYS A 188 -11.65 -17.17 16.56
C LYS A 188 -11.51 -18.22 15.43
N GLU A 189 -12.55 -18.36 14.59
CA GLU A 189 -12.66 -19.30 13.47
C GLU A 189 -12.08 -18.74 12.17
N THR A 190 -11.34 -17.63 12.21
CA THR A 190 -10.62 -17.11 11.05
C THR A 190 -9.67 -18.19 10.51
N LEU A 191 -9.79 -18.52 9.22
CA LEU A 191 -8.87 -19.42 8.54
C LEU A 191 -7.82 -18.64 7.77
N TYR A 192 -6.59 -19.14 7.82
CA TYR A 192 -5.48 -18.62 7.03
C TYR A 192 -5.32 -19.46 5.76
N LEU A 193 -5.41 -18.81 4.61
CA LEU A 193 -5.21 -19.40 3.29
C LEU A 193 -3.79 -19.11 2.81
N ASP A 194 -3.27 -19.97 1.90
CA ASP A 194 -1.93 -19.77 1.34
C ASP A 194 -1.83 -18.40 0.62
N PRO A 195 -0.95 -17.48 1.06
CA PRO A 195 -0.88 -16.16 0.49
C PRO A 195 -0.35 -16.13 -0.94
N PHE A 196 0.42 -17.13 -1.37
CA PHE A 196 0.92 -17.22 -2.74
C PHE A 196 -0.18 -17.66 -3.72
N GLU A 197 -1.03 -18.60 -3.32
CA GLU A 197 -2.20 -19.01 -4.09
C GLU A 197 -3.18 -17.84 -4.21
N MET A 198 -3.51 -17.21 -3.09
CA MET A 198 -4.43 -16.08 -3.08
C MET A 198 -3.91 -14.87 -3.86
N ALA A 199 -2.61 -14.57 -3.81
CA ALA A 199 -2.01 -13.54 -4.64
C ALA A 199 -2.14 -13.86 -6.13
N THR A 200 -1.89 -15.11 -6.52
CA THR A 200 -2.03 -15.56 -7.92
C THR A 200 -3.45 -15.39 -8.43
N ASP A 201 -4.44 -15.73 -7.61
CA ASP A 201 -5.86 -15.57 -7.95
C ASP A 201 -6.24 -14.09 -8.08
N MET A 202 -5.81 -13.25 -7.13
CA MET A 202 -6.12 -11.83 -7.13
C MET A 202 -5.46 -11.10 -8.29
N GLU A 203 -4.17 -11.29 -8.53
CA GLU A 203 -3.47 -10.61 -9.63
C GLU A 203 -4.01 -11.04 -11.00
N THR A 204 -4.36 -12.32 -11.16
CA THR A 204 -4.99 -12.84 -12.39
C THR A 204 -6.37 -12.21 -12.58
N LYS A 205 -7.20 -12.20 -11.54
CA LYS A 205 -8.51 -11.55 -11.56
C LYS A 205 -8.40 -10.09 -11.94
N LEU A 206 -7.53 -9.34 -11.28
CA LEU A 206 -7.35 -7.90 -11.51
C LEU A 206 -6.80 -7.60 -12.92
N LYS A 207 -5.82 -8.39 -13.38
CA LYS A 207 -5.19 -8.14 -14.69
C LYS A 207 -5.99 -8.67 -15.86
N GLU A 208 -6.47 -9.91 -15.79
CA GLU A 208 -7.07 -10.58 -16.93
C GLU A 208 -8.57 -10.36 -17.04
N VAL A 209 -9.28 -10.24 -15.92
CA VAL A 209 -10.74 -10.04 -15.91
C VAL A 209 -11.08 -8.56 -15.81
N GLU A 210 -10.59 -7.87 -14.78
CA GLU A 210 -10.92 -6.48 -14.50
C GLU A 210 -10.14 -5.49 -15.38
N LYS A 211 -9.06 -5.94 -16.05
CA LYS A 211 -8.20 -5.17 -16.95
C LYS A 211 -7.55 -3.97 -16.27
N CYS A 212 -7.04 -4.17 -15.06
CA CYS A 212 -6.32 -3.12 -14.34
C CYS A 212 -4.99 -2.77 -15.02
N ASP A 213 -4.69 -1.48 -15.08
CA ASP A 213 -3.44 -0.95 -15.62
C ASP A 213 -2.29 -1.19 -14.62
N LEU A 214 -2.56 -1.02 -13.32
CA LEU A 214 -1.63 -1.21 -12.20
C LEU A 214 -2.23 -2.19 -11.19
N VAL A 215 -1.42 -3.14 -10.69
CA VAL A 215 -1.81 -4.10 -9.65
C VAL A 215 -0.91 -3.94 -8.43
N ILE A 216 -1.51 -3.69 -7.28
CA ILE A 216 -0.83 -3.44 -6.00
C ILE A 216 -1.26 -4.48 -4.97
N CYS A 217 -0.29 -5.01 -4.23
CA CYS A 217 -0.52 -5.82 -3.04
C CYS A 217 -0.25 -4.98 -1.78
N LEU A 218 -1.21 -4.92 -0.86
CA LEU A 218 -0.97 -4.50 0.51
C LEU A 218 -0.66 -5.77 1.32
N SER A 219 0.57 -5.91 1.77
CA SER A 219 1.06 -7.13 2.39
C SER A 219 1.45 -6.91 3.84
N HIS A 220 0.97 -7.77 4.72
CA HIS A 220 1.46 -7.84 6.09
C HIS A 220 2.23 -9.14 6.37
N LEU A 221 2.92 -9.69 5.34
CA LEU A 221 3.69 -10.93 5.45
C LEU A 221 5.06 -10.75 6.09
N GLY A 222 5.63 -9.55 5.99
CA GLY A 222 7.01 -9.24 6.34
C GLY A 222 7.92 -9.18 5.12
N TYR A 223 9.00 -8.39 5.21
CA TYR A 223 9.88 -8.11 4.09
C TYR A 223 10.68 -9.34 3.62
N GLU A 224 11.41 -9.98 4.52
CA GLU A 224 12.27 -11.15 4.24
C GLU A 224 12.48 -12.01 5.49
N TYR A 225 12.49 -13.33 5.31
CA TYR A 225 12.84 -14.29 6.35
C TYR A 225 13.86 -15.29 5.82
N ASP A 226 14.81 -15.69 6.68
CA ASP A 226 15.81 -16.72 6.41
C ASP A 226 15.21 -18.14 6.27
N PHE A 227 13.93 -18.32 6.64
CA PHE A 227 13.21 -19.59 6.56
C PHE A 227 12.53 -19.73 5.19
N PRO A 228 12.95 -20.72 4.36
CA PRO A 228 12.40 -20.91 3.01
C PRO A 228 10.87 -21.08 2.98
N GLU A 229 10.32 -21.80 3.98
CA GLU A 229 8.89 -22.14 4.04
C GLU A 229 8.02 -20.97 4.52
N LYS A 230 8.59 -19.98 5.20
CA LYS A 230 7.82 -18.84 5.69
C LYS A 230 7.60 -17.83 4.56
N PRO A 231 6.33 -17.51 4.22
CA PRO A 231 6.02 -16.50 3.22
C PRO A 231 6.56 -15.11 3.64
N ASP A 232 7.07 -14.36 2.66
CA ASP A 232 7.47 -12.97 2.78
C ASP A 232 7.31 -12.22 1.46
N ASP A 233 7.49 -10.90 1.49
CA ASP A 233 7.27 -10.01 0.36
C ASP A 233 8.25 -10.28 -0.80
N LEU A 234 9.52 -10.59 -0.52
CA LEU A 234 10.50 -10.89 -1.56
C LEU A 234 10.23 -12.24 -2.24
N LYS A 235 9.79 -13.25 -1.48
CA LYS A 235 9.37 -14.54 -2.05
C LYS A 235 8.07 -14.38 -2.85
N LEU A 236 7.13 -13.58 -2.33
CA LEU A 236 5.89 -13.27 -3.02
C LEU A 236 6.19 -12.59 -4.36
N ALA A 237 6.99 -11.52 -4.36
CA ALA A 237 7.36 -10.80 -5.57
C ALA A 237 7.94 -11.71 -6.66
N LYS A 238 8.82 -12.65 -6.31
CA LYS A 238 9.41 -13.63 -7.24
C LYS A 238 8.36 -14.56 -7.88
N LYS A 239 7.26 -14.85 -7.17
CA LYS A 239 6.21 -15.79 -7.63
C LYS A 239 5.09 -15.10 -8.42
N THR A 240 4.91 -13.78 -8.27
CA THR A 240 3.88 -13.02 -8.99
C THR A 240 4.10 -12.98 -10.50
N LYS A 241 3.06 -12.63 -11.24
CA LYS A 241 3.09 -12.43 -12.70
C LYS A 241 2.67 -11.02 -13.11
N TYR A 242 1.70 -10.45 -12.41
CA TYR A 242 1.03 -9.21 -12.78
C TYR A 242 1.09 -8.13 -11.69
N THR A 243 1.50 -8.46 -10.48
CA THR A 243 1.69 -7.48 -9.41
C THR A 243 2.87 -6.56 -9.75
N ASP A 244 2.65 -5.26 -9.68
CA ASP A 244 3.63 -4.22 -10.02
C ASP A 244 4.28 -3.63 -8.76
N LEU A 245 3.55 -3.60 -7.63
CA LEU A 245 4.00 -3.05 -6.35
C LEU A 245 3.49 -3.90 -5.18
N ILE A 246 4.38 -4.19 -4.25
CA ILE A 246 4.05 -4.73 -2.92
C ILE A 246 4.39 -3.68 -1.88
N ILE A 247 3.39 -3.23 -1.14
CA ILE A 247 3.53 -2.38 0.04
C ILE A 247 3.51 -3.32 1.24
N GLY A 248 4.65 -3.48 1.91
CA GLY A 248 4.83 -4.44 2.99
C GLY A 248 4.71 -3.83 4.39
N GLY A 249 4.55 -4.71 5.39
CA GLY A 249 4.52 -4.41 6.82
C GLY A 249 5.15 -5.52 7.67
N HIS A 250 4.80 -5.59 8.96
CA HIS A 250 5.15 -6.60 9.95
C HIS A 250 6.61 -6.60 10.44
N THR A 251 7.59 -6.57 9.57
CA THR A 251 9.02 -6.63 9.96
C THR A 251 9.62 -5.27 10.28
N HIS A 252 8.85 -4.19 10.22
CA HIS A 252 9.30 -2.82 10.49
C HIS A 252 10.54 -2.42 9.69
N THR A 253 10.68 -2.92 8.46
CA THR A 253 11.88 -2.72 7.65
C THR A 253 11.93 -1.30 7.09
N PHE A 254 13.02 -0.57 7.38
CA PHE A 254 13.26 0.77 6.86
C PHE A 254 13.97 0.68 5.51
N LEU A 255 13.24 0.91 4.42
CA LEU A 255 13.80 0.98 3.07
C LEU A 255 13.86 2.44 2.60
N GLU A 256 15.05 2.93 2.25
CA GLU A 256 15.23 4.27 1.67
C GLU A 256 14.64 4.37 0.26
N LYS A 257 14.56 3.25 -0.43
CA LYS A 257 13.97 3.10 -1.77
C LYS A 257 13.41 1.69 -1.93
N PRO A 258 12.42 1.49 -2.82
CA PRO A 258 11.89 0.16 -3.10
C PRO A 258 12.96 -0.81 -3.56
N THR A 259 12.88 -2.05 -3.07
CA THR A 259 13.65 -3.17 -3.63
C THR A 259 13.00 -3.60 -4.94
N VAL A 260 13.81 -3.75 -5.99
CA VAL A 260 13.35 -4.24 -7.29
C VAL A 260 13.58 -5.74 -7.39
N VAL A 261 12.51 -6.50 -7.58
CA VAL A 261 12.54 -7.96 -7.70
C VAL A 261 12.07 -8.35 -9.10
N THR A 262 12.78 -9.29 -9.74
CA THR A 262 12.31 -9.88 -11.00
C THR A 262 11.34 -11.01 -10.70
N ASN A 263 10.11 -10.91 -11.22
CA ASN A 263 9.06 -11.87 -11.00
C ASN A 263 9.11 -13.10 -11.93
N ALA A 264 8.15 -14.02 -11.79
CA ALA A 264 8.07 -15.25 -12.57
C ALA A 264 7.97 -15.05 -14.09
N THR A 265 7.60 -13.85 -14.56
CA THR A 265 7.49 -13.51 -16.00
C THR A 265 8.63 -12.65 -16.51
N GLY A 266 9.64 -12.38 -15.68
CA GLY A 266 10.79 -11.53 -16.02
C GLY A 266 10.50 -10.02 -15.93
N ARG A 267 9.37 -9.62 -15.30
CA ARG A 267 9.01 -8.20 -15.04
C ARG A 267 9.51 -7.76 -13.68
N GLU A 268 9.76 -6.47 -13.55
CA GLU A 268 10.13 -5.86 -12.28
C GLU A 268 8.89 -5.65 -11.41
N VAL A 269 9.03 -6.02 -10.13
CA VAL A 269 8.08 -5.75 -9.04
C VAL A 269 8.79 -4.88 -8.01
N LEU A 270 8.16 -3.80 -7.60
CA LEU A 270 8.65 -2.96 -6.51
C LEU A 270 8.15 -3.52 -5.17
N VAL A 271 9.06 -3.68 -4.21
CA VAL A 271 8.71 -4.05 -2.82
C VAL A 271 9.16 -2.92 -1.91
N ASN A 272 8.26 -2.33 -1.14
CA ASN A 272 8.59 -1.22 -0.25
C ASN A 272 7.96 -1.38 1.13
N GLN A 273 8.73 -1.00 2.16
CA GLN A 273 8.31 -0.84 3.55
C GLN A 273 8.94 0.45 4.09
N VAL A 274 8.25 1.17 4.97
CA VAL A 274 8.72 2.48 5.47
C VAL A 274 9.01 2.50 6.97
N GLY A 275 9.38 1.35 7.51
CA GLY A 275 9.67 1.16 8.93
C GLY A 275 8.40 0.98 9.74
N CYS A 276 8.25 1.76 10.81
CA CYS A 276 7.11 1.65 11.73
C CYS A 276 6.77 3.00 12.36
N PHE A 277 5.73 3.01 13.22
CA PHE A 277 5.31 4.13 14.07
C PHE A 277 4.98 5.42 13.30
N GLY A 278 4.79 5.32 11.98
CA GLY A 278 4.49 6.45 11.13
C GLY A 278 5.58 7.53 11.09
N VAL A 279 6.85 7.17 11.35
CA VAL A 279 7.99 8.09 11.24
C VAL A 279 8.27 8.48 9.81
N ASN A 280 7.93 7.63 8.84
CA ASN A 280 8.03 7.89 7.42
C ASN A 280 6.67 7.80 6.72
N LEU A 281 6.56 8.47 5.60
CA LEU A 281 5.48 8.33 4.61
C LEU A 281 6.13 7.88 3.30
N GLY A 282 5.73 6.71 2.79
CA GLY A 282 6.19 6.22 1.50
C GLY A 282 5.54 6.97 0.35
N ARG A 283 6.30 7.24 -0.72
CA ARG A 283 5.82 7.83 -1.96
C ARG A 283 6.42 7.10 -3.16
N ILE A 284 5.54 6.62 -4.05
CA ILE A 284 5.90 5.96 -5.30
C ILE A 284 5.07 6.59 -6.42
N ASP A 285 5.75 7.10 -7.46
CA ASP A 285 5.11 7.74 -8.60
C ASP A 285 5.18 6.86 -9.84
N PHE A 286 4.03 6.55 -10.43
CA PHE A 286 3.91 5.79 -11.67
C PHE A 286 3.53 6.71 -12.83
N TYR A 287 4.24 6.56 -13.95
CA TYR A 287 4.01 7.30 -15.19
C TYR A 287 3.64 6.34 -16.32
N PHE A 288 2.54 6.63 -17.01
CA PHE A 288 2.01 5.84 -18.13
C PHE A 288 2.00 6.68 -19.40
N ASP A 289 2.35 6.07 -20.52
CA ASP A 289 2.34 6.70 -21.86
C ASP A 289 0.94 6.73 -22.46
#